data_484e8ed548d63da6da73333ee50bed42
#
_entry.id   484e8ed548d63da6da73333ee50bed42
#
_cell.length_a   1.000
_cell.length_b   1.000
_cell.length_c   1.000
_cell.angle_alpha   90.00
_cell.angle_beta   90.00
_cell.angle_gamma   90.00
#
_symmetry.space_group_name_H-M   'P 1'
#
loop_
_entity.id
_entity.type
_entity.pdbx_description
1 polymer ?
#
loop_
_entity_poly.entity_id
_entity_poly.type
_entity_poly.pdbx_seq_one_letter_code
_entity_poly.pdbx_strand_id
1 'polypeptide(L)' 'MITRSIYIGNPAYLKLKDEQLKILCPETKTEKGSVPVEDLGLLMLDHYQITISHNLIQKMMGNNVVVVSCDAHHLPH' A
#
# COMPACT_ATOMS: atom_id res chain seq x y z
N MET A 1 3.60 9.30 -19.22
CA MET A 1 3.56 8.32 -18.12
C MET A 1 2.45 8.70 -17.15
N ILE A 2 1.64 7.74 -16.78
CA ILE A 2 0.54 7.98 -15.86
C ILE A 2 0.90 7.44 -14.49
N THR A 3 0.80 8.31 -13.49
CA THR A 3 1.10 7.94 -12.12
C THR A 3 -0.18 7.92 -11.33
N ARG A 4 -0.43 6.85 -10.58
CA ARG A 4 -1.64 6.72 -9.81
C ARG A 4 -1.41 7.05 -8.36
N SER A 5 -2.45 7.59 -7.73
CA SER A 5 -2.46 7.82 -6.31
C SER A 5 -3.50 6.90 -5.70
N ILE A 6 -3.12 6.17 -4.66
CA ILE A 6 -4.00 5.22 -3.99
C ILE A 6 -4.22 5.69 -2.57
N TYR A 7 -5.47 5.73 -2.16
CA TYR A 7 -5.85 6.10 -0.80
C TYR A 7 -6.50 4.89 -0.12
N ILE A 8 -5.99 4.52 1.03
CA ILE A 8 -6.52 3.39 1.78
C ILE A 8 -6.95 3.88 3.15
N GLY A 9 -8.26 3.90 3.36
CA GLY A 9 -8.84 4.36 4.62
C GLY A 9 -9.57 3.26 5.39
N ASN A 10 -9.36 2.00 5.01
CA ASN A 10 -9.98 0.86 5.68
C ASN A 10 -8.91 -0.15 6.03
N PRO A 11 -9.19 -1.06 6.97
CA PRO A 11 -8.24 -2.12 7.26
C PRO A 11 -7.92 -2.89 5.99
N ALA A 12 -6.65 -3.13 5.77
CA ALA A 12 -6.22 -3.78 4.55
C ALA A 12 -4.89 -4.50 4.76
N TYR A 13 -4.67 -5.50 3.93
CA TYR A 13 -3.40 -6.19 3.88
C TYR A 13 -2.83 -5.97 2.49
N LEU A 14 -1.66 -5.36 2.42
CA LEU A 14 -1.03 -5.04 1.16
C LEU A 14 0.16 -5.95 0.95
N LYS A 15 0.23 -6.56 -0.21
CA LYS A 15 1.35 -7.43 -0.52
C LYS A 15 1.77 -7.26 -1.97
N LEU A 16 2.96 -7.79 -2.26
CA LEU A 16 3.50 -7.75 -3.61
C LEU A 16 3.34 -9.10 -4.27
N LYS A 17 2.79 -9.11 -5.47
CA LYS A 17 2.70 -10.31 -6.26
C LYS A 17 2.76 -9.93 -7.73
N ASP A 18 3.64 -10.58 -8.49
CA ASP A 18 3.80 -10.32 -9.93
C ASP A 18 4.06 -8.85 -10.20
N GLU A 19 4.88 -8.22 -9.35
CA GLU A 19 5.25 -6.82 -9.46
C GLU A 19 4.05 -5.88 -9.35
N GLN A 20 3.01 -6.33 -8.67
CA GLN A 20 1.82 -5.52 -8.45
C GLN A 20 1.53 -5.41 -6.97
N LEU A 21 0.98 -4.26 -6.61
CA LEU A 21 0.45 -4.06 -5.28
C LEU A 21 -0.91 -4.74 -5.21
N LYS A 22 -1.05 -5.70 -4.32
CA LYS A 22 -2.32 -6.38 -4.11
C LYS A 22 -2.96 -5.89 -2.83
N ILE A 23 -4.23 -5.51 -2.91
CA ILE A 23 -4.97 -5.03 -1.75
C ILE A 23 -5.96 -6.12 -1.36
N LEU A 24 -5.81 -6.63 -0.14
CA LEU A 24 -6.64 -7.73 0.34
C LEU A 24 -7.38 -7.32 1.60
N CYS A 25 -8.53 -7.94 1.81
CA CYS A 25 -9.24 -7.80 3.06
C CYS A 25 -8.52 -8.61 4.14
N PRO A 26 -8.18 -8.02 5.29
CA PRO A 26 -7.42 -8.74 6.30
C PRO A 26 -8.19 -9.89 6.93
N GLU A 27 -9.51 -9.82 6.93
CA GLU A 27 -10.32 -10.85 7.55
C GLU A 27 -10.50 -12.07 6.65
N THR A 28 -10.86 -11.83 5.39
CA THR A 28 -11.14 -12.92 4.47
C THR A 28 -9.99 -13.18 3.52
N LYS A 29 -9.03 -12.26 3.46
CA LYS A 29 -7.90 -12.31 2.55
C LYS A 29 -8.34 -12.37 1.09
N THR A 30 -9.49 -11.78 0.83
CA THR A 30 -10.00 -11.67 -0.51
C THR A 30 -9.37 -10.47 -1.20
N GLU A 31 -8.92 -10.66 -2.41
CA GLU A 31 -8.29 -9.58 -3.15
C GLU A 31 -9.34 -8.55 -3.55
N LYS A 32 -9.13 -7.30 -3.16
CA LYS A 32 -10.03 -6.21 -3.50
C LYS A 32 -9.58 -5.43 -4.71
N GLY A 33 -8.31 -5.50 -5.04
CA GLY A 33 -7.79 -4.78 -6.18
C GLY A 33 -6.30 -4.97 -6.32
N SER A 34 -5.77 -4.53 -7.44
CA SER A 34 -4.35 -4.59 -7.68
C SER A 34 -3.93 -3.45 -8.59
N VAL A 35 -2.69 -2.99 -8.41
CA VAL A 35 -2.13 -1.92 -9.21
C VAL A 35 -0.67 -2.25 -9.47
N PRO A 36 -0.21 -2.16 -10.73
CA PRO A 36 1.22 -2.33 -10.99
C PRO A 36 2.03 -1.31 -10.21
N VAL A 37 3.08 -1.75 -9.55
CA VAL A 37 3.89 -0.85 -8.74
C VAL A 37 4.51 0.23 -9.59
N GLU A 38 4.85 -0.08 -10.84
CA GLU A 38 5.48 0.89 -11.71
C GLU A 38 4.54 2.02 -12.11
N ASP A 39 3.22 1.80 -11.97
CA ASP A 39 2.23 2.86 -12.24
C ASP A 39 1.89 3.64 -10.97
N LEU A 40 2.39 3.22 -9.84
CA LEU A 40 2.03 3.80 -8.56
C LEU A 40 2.99 4.94 -8.22
N GLY A 41 2.45 6.10 -7.93
CA GLY A 41 3.26 7.25 -7.57
C GLY A 41 3.10 7.65 -6.12
N LEU A 42 1.90 7.47 -5.58
CA LEU A 42 1.60 7.85 -4.20
C LEU A 42 0.71 6.81 -3.56
N LEU A 43 1.09 6.38 -2.38
CA LEU A 43 0.27 5.47 -1.57
C LEU A 43 -0.01 6.17 -0.25
N MET A 44 -1.27 6.47 0.00
CA MET A 44 -1.68 7.14 1.23
C MET A 44 -2.41 6.15 2.13
N LEU A 45 -1.89 5.97 3.32
CA LEU A 45 -2.43 5.02 4.29
C LEU A 45 -3.08 5.81 5.42
N ASP A 46 -4.39 5.65 5.55
CA ASP A 46 -5.15 6.41 6.52
C ASP A 46 -5.91 5.49 7.45
N HIS A 47 -5.24 4.45 7.92
CA HIS A 47 -5.82 3.53 8.86
C HIS A 47 -4.72 2.82 9.63
N TYR A 48 -4.92 2.61 10.91
CA TYR A 48 -3.87 1.99 11.74
C TYR A 48 -3.80 0.48 11.58
N GLN A 49 -4.80 -0.14 10.98
CA GLN A 49 -4.81 -1.58 10.78
C GLN A 49 -4.44 -1.98 9.35
N ILE A 50 -3.48 -1.30 8.79
CA ILE A 50 -2.98 -1.63 7.47
C ILE A 50 -1.65 -2.37 7.63
N THR A 51 -1.57 -3.54 7.03
CA THR A 51 -0.34 -4.35 7.05
C THR A 51 0.28 -4.34 5.66
N ILE A 52 1.57 -4.12 5.61
CA ILE A 52 2.31 -4.07 4.35
C ILE A 52 3.46 -5.07 4.42
N SER A 53 3.61 -5.87 3.38
CA SER A 53 4.72 -6.81 3.34
C SER A 53 6.04 -6.08 3.09
N HIS A 54 7.11 -6.63 3.61
CA HIS A 54 8.42 -6.04 3.47
C HIS A 54 8.86 -5.98 2.01
N ASN A 55 8.56 -7.02 1.25
CA ASN A 55 8.91 -7.06 -0.17
C ASN A 55 8.22 -5.94 -0.95
N LEU A 56 6.98 -5.64 -0.59
CA LEU A 56 6.25 -4.58 -1.24
C LEU A 56 6.89 -3.22 -0.96
N ILE A 57 7.30 -3.01 0.28
CA ILE A 57 7.95 -1.75 0.66
C ILE A 57 9.23 -1.57 -0.16
N GLN A 58 10.03 -2.62 -0.26
CA GLN A 58 11.27 -2.54 -1.02
C GLN A 58 11.01 -2.26 -2.50
N LYS A 59 9.98 -2.90 -3.07
CA LYS A 59 9.67 -2.69 -4.47
C LYS A 59 9.21 -1.26 -4.71
N MET A 60 8.38 -0.73 -3.80
CA MET A 60 7.90 0.63 -3.95
C MET A 60 9.04 1.63 -3.85
N MET A 61 9.97 1.42 -2.94
CA MET A 61 11.11 2.31 -2.80
C MET A 61 11.96 2.29 -4.06
N GLY A 62 12.12 1.13 -4.68
CA GLY A 62 12.88 1.03 -5.91
C GLY A 62 12.21 1.70 -7.10
N ASN A 63 10.91 1.95 -7.01
CA ASN A 63 10.16 2.62 -8.07
C ASN A 63 9.79 4.05 -7.72
N ASN A 64 10.41 4.60 -6.67
CA ASN A 64 10.17 5.99 -6.26
C ASN A 64 8.72 6.27 -5.89
N VAL A 65 8.06 5.30 -5.29
CA VAL A 65 6.69 5.49 -4.81
C VAL A 65 6.74 6.22 -3.48
N VAL A 66 5.94 7.26 -3.34
CA VAL A 66 5.84 7.99 -2.09
C VAL A 66 4.77 7.35 -1.22
N VAL A 67 5.13 6.97 -0.01
CA VAL A 67 4.19 6.37 0.93
C VAL A 67 3.95 7.35 2.06
N VAL A 68 2.68 7.70 2.26
CA VAL A 68 2.30 8.66 3.29
C VAL A 68 1.34 7.99 4.25
N SER A 69 1.63 8.10 5.53
CA SER A 69 0.73 7.62 6.57
C SER A 69 0.07 8.80 7.24
N CYS A 70 -1.25 8.78 7.28
CA CYS A 70 -2.01 9.88 7.86
C CYS A 70 -2.39 9.63 9.31
N ASP A 71 -1.95 8.54 9.88
CA ASP A 71 -2.31 8.17 11.23
C ASP A 71 -1.40 8.87 12.24
N ALA A 72 -1.75 10.08 12.56
CA ALA A 72 -0.87 10.93 13.35
C ALA A 72 -0.78 10.53 14.81
N HIS A 73 -1.73 9.77 15.35
CA HIS A 73 -1.57 9.40 16.74
C HIS A 73 -0.80 8.14 16.93
N HIS A 74 -0.27 7.60 15.92
CA HIS A 74 0.64 6.49 16.05
C HIS A 74 2.05 6.93 15.97
N LEU A 75 2.34 8.04 16.53
CA LEU A 75 3.70 8.50 16.54
C LEU A 75 4.56 7.49 17.22
N PRO A 76 5.57 7.02 16.57
CA PRO A 76 6.50 6.14 17.21
C PRO A 76 7.21 6.92 18.27
N HIS A 77 7.52 6.29 19.21
CA HIS A 77 8.22 6.97 20.27
C HIS A 77 9.40 6.19 20.67
#